data_db85c09988e5ba39d78cbb8d7ac0f4c1
#
_entry.id   db85c09988e5ba39d78cbb8d7ac0f4c1
#
_cell.length_a   1.000
_cell.length_b   1.000
_cell.length_c   1.000
_cell.angle_alpha   90.00
_cell.angle_beta   90.00
_cell.angle_gamma   90.00
#
_symmetry.space_group_name_H-M   'P 1'
#
loop_
_entity.id
_entity.type
_entity.pdbx_description
1 polymer ?
#
loop_
_entity_poly.entity_id
_entity_poly.type
_entity_poly.pdbx_seq_one_letter_code
_entity_poly.pdbx_strand_id
1 'polypeptide(L)'
;MSFSSNVKAELCKDSLSKKSCAVAEGYGVLLYCNTFSSTEIRIITESRDFAARLPRLFKKAFGITFDQEPAAQDRGKLQFAISSEDKIAKIFETLQMDLKASLTLHVNFGMLEEEAECMAYLRGAFLAGGSVTDPAKRYHLEMTTSHYKVSRETCALLIECGFSPKELSRGGNNILYFKQSDYIEDFLTAIGAQVSAMGVMEAKVEKDLRNGVNRRVNCETANLTKVVDASMGQMAAIRALEEAGELDKLPGKLRETALLRRENPEATLQELAAMLNPPITKSAINH
;
A
#
# COMPACT_ATOMS: atom_id res chain seq x y z
N MET A 1 -9.79 -15.11 3.68
CA MET A 1 -8.37 -15.11 3.28
C MET A 1 -7.85 -13.67 3.35
N SER A 2 -6.57 -13.45 3.60
CA SER A 2 -5.99 -12.10 3.60
C SER A 2 -5.74 -11.62 2.17
N PHE A 3 -5.67 -10.30 1.95
CA PHE A 3 -5.33 -9.75 0.63
C PHE A 3 -3.98 -10.30 0.12
N SER A 4 -2.97 -10.37 0.99
CA SER A 4 -1.67 -10.96 0.66
C SER A 4 -1.78 -12.44 0.21
N SER A 5 -2.68 -13.20 0.83
CA SER A 5 -2.94 -14.59 0.43
C SER A 5 -3.58 -14.67 -0.96
N ASN A 6 -4.51 -13.76 -1.27
CA ASN A 6 -5.14 -13.70 -2.60
C ASN A 6 -4.12 -13.34 -3.68
N VAL A 7 -3.23 -12.38 -3.43
CA VAL A 7 -2.13 -12.02 -4.34
C VAL A 7 -1.24 -13.24 -4.61
N LYS A 8 -0.80 -13.95 -3.57
CA LYS A 8 0.03 -15.15 -3.74
C LYS A 8 -0.69 -16.25 -4.51
N ALA A 9 -1.98 -16.44 -4.25
CA ALA A 9 -2.80 -17.41 -4.97
C ALA A 9 -2.93 -17.05 -6.47
N GLU A 10 -3.09 -15.77 -6.79
CA GLU A 10 -3.12 -15.28 -8.17
C GLU A 10 -1.80 -15.53 -8.90
N LEU A 11 -0.68 -15.12 -8.30
CA LEU A 11 0.66 -15.34 -8.85
C LEU A 11 0.97 -16.82 -9.11
N CYS A 12 0.43 -17.72 -8.29
CA CYS A 12 0.63 -19.16 -8.44
C CYS A 12 -0.14 -19.78 -9.60
N LYS A 13 -1.09 -19.06 -10.21
CA LYS A 13 -1.83 -19.50 -11.41
C LYS A 13 -1.02 -19.29 -12.69
N ASP A 14 -0.01 -18.42 -12.66
CA ASP A 14 0.83 -18.14 -13.82
C ASP A 14 1.54 -19.41 -14.33
N SER A 15 1.63 -19.52 -15.64
CA SER A 15 2.19 -20.72 -16.29
C SER A 15 3.71 -20.73 -16.18
N LEU A 16 4.29 -21.91 -15.89
CA LEU A 16 5.73 -22.13 -15.93
C LEU A 16 6.16 -22.50 -17.38
N SER A 17 5.83 -21.68 -18.36
CA SER A 17 6.03 -22.00 -19.78
C SER A 17 7.51 -21.99 -20.17
N LYS A 18 8.20 -20.88 -19.95
CA LYS A 18 9.63 -20.72 -20.27
C LYS A 18 10.50 -21.27 -19.14
N LYS A 19 11.55 -22.03 -19.49
CA LYS A 19 12.51 -22.58 -18.50
C LYS A 19 13.32 -21.47 -17.85
N SER A 20 13.77 -20.46 -18.59
CA SER A 20 14.56 -19.33 -18.05
C SER A 20 13.78 -18.56 -17.00
N CYS A 21 12.49 -18.24 -17.26
CA CYS A 21 11.62 -17.61 -16.25
C CYS A 21 11.39 -18.50 -15.02
N ALA A 22 11.26 -19.83 -15.20
CA ALA A 22 11.14 -20.75 -14.07
C ALA A 22 12.43 -20.78 -13.23
N VAL A 23 13.60 -20.74 -13.85
CA VAL A 23 14.89 -20.63 -13.15
C VAL A 23 14.98 -19.32 -12.40
N ALA A 24 14.64 -18.20 -13.03
CA ALA A 24 14.63 -16.88 -12.39
C ALA A 24 13.66 -16.81 -11.21
N GLU A 25 12.44 -17.36 -11.34
CA GLU A 25 11.47 -17.43 -10.24
C GLU A 25 11.98 -18.32 -9.09
N GLY A 26 12.52 -19.50 -9.41
CA GLY A 26 13.15 -20.37 -8.42
C GLY A 26 14.33 -19.71 -7.71
N TYR A 27 15.11 -18.91 -8.43
CA TYR A 27 16.20 -18.13 -7.87
C TYR A 27 15.69 -17.07 -6.88
N GLY A 28 14.68 -16.30 -7.22
CA GLY A 28 14.02 -15.36 -6.30
C GLY A 28 13.50 -16.06 -5.05
N VAL A 29 12.86 -17.23 -5.20
CA VAL A 29 12.43 -18.04 -4.05
C VAL A 29 13.59 -18.41 -3.15
N LEU A 30 14.70 -18.88 -3.69
CA LEU A 30 15.87 -19.32 -2.94
C LEU A 30 16.55 -18.19 -2.16
N LEU A 31 16.68 -17.00 -2.77
CA LEU A 31 17.32 -15.85 -2.12
C LEU A 31 16.44 -15.21 -1.01
N TYR A 32 15.14 -15.49 -1.01
CA TYR A 32 14.18 -14.97 -0.03
C TYR A 32 13.57 -16.04 0.88
N CYS A 33 14.00 -17.30 0.76
CA CYS A 33 13.53 -18.38 1.62
C CYS A 33 14.19 -18.35 3.02
N ASN A 34 13.77 -19.28 3.89
CA ASN A 34 14.24 -19.36 5.27
C ASN A 34 15.71 -19.77 5.39
N THR A 35 16.15 -20.72 4.57
CA THR A 35 17.55 -21.16 4.54
C THR A 35 17.94 -21.49 3.11
N PHE A 36 19.03 -20.90 2.62
CA PHE A 36 19.68 -21.25 1.38
C PHE A 36 21.18 -21.33 1.61
N SER A 37 21.72 -22.53 1.66
CA SER A 37 23.14 -22.80 1.92
C SER A 37 23.63 -23.98 1.07
N SER A 38 24.93 -24.23 1.12
CA SER A 38 25.55 -25.40 0.46
C SER A 38 25.21 -26.74 1.09
N THR A 39 24.54 -26.77 2.25
CA THR A 39 24.21 -27.99 2.99
C THR A 39 22.71 -28.20 3.16
N GLU A 40 21.92 -27.14 3.12
CA GLU A 40 20.48 -27.21 3.33
C GLU A 40 19.76 -26.08 2.59
N ILE A 41 18.64 -26.43 1.98
CA ILE A 41 17.65 -25.46 1.48
C ILE A 41 16.34 -25.73 2.21
N ARG A 42 15.75 -24.69 2.82
CA ARG A 42 14.51 -24.81 3.57
C ARG A 42 13.56 -23.66 3.25
N ILE A 43 12.37 -24.01 2.80
CA ILE A 43 11.30 -23.08 2.43
C ILE A 43 10.11 -23.36 3.33
N ILE A 44 9.65 -22.35 4.05
CA ILE A 44 8.48 -22.43 4.93
C ILE A 44 7.44 -21.44 4.44
N THR A 45 6.22 -21.91 4.21
CA THR A 45 5.11 -21.05 3.76
C THR A 45 3.79 -21.42 4.43
N GLU A 46 2.91 -20.44 4.60
CA GLU A 46 1.52 -20.65 5.02
C GLU A 46 0.56 -20.62 3.81
N SER A 47 1.06 -20.24 2.62
CA SER A 47 0.27 -20.19 1.39
C SER A 47 0.20 -21.59 0.77
N ARG A 48 -0.99 -22.18 0.71
CA ARG A 48 -1.22 -23.47 0.08
C ARG A 48 -0.99 -23.46 -1.43
N ASP A 49 -1.34 -22.35 -2.09
CA ASP A 49 -1.13 -22.19 -3.53
C ASP A 49 0.37 -22.13 -3.84
N PHE A 50 1.14 -21.42 -3.04
CA PHE A 50 2.60 -21.39 -3.21
C PHE A 50 3.23 -22.76 -2.89
N ALA A 51 2.78 -23.44 -1.85
CA ALA A 51 3.21 -24.79 -1.55
C ALA A 51 2.95 -25.77 -2.71
N ALA A 52 1.77 -25.70 -3.35
CA ALA A 52 1.43 -26.51 -4.52
C ALA A 52 2.27 -26.15 -5.77
N ARG A 53 2.73 -24.90 -5.88
CA ARG A 53 3.59 -24.43 -6.98
C ARG A 53 5.03 -24.92 -6.84
N LEU A 54 5.58 -24.97 -5.62
CA LEU A 54 6.99 -25.26 -5.36
C LEU A 54 7.52 -26.52 -6.03
N PRO A 55 6.89 -27.71 -5.92
CA PRO A 55 7.40 -28.93 -6.58
C PRO A 55 7.43 -28.80 -8.11
N ARG A 56 6.42 -28.16 -8.68
CA ARG A 56 6.33 -27.94 -10.14
C ARG A 56 7.40 -26.95 -10.61
N LEU A 57 7.63 -25.87 -9.86
CA LEU A 57 8.65 -24.85 -10.11
C LEU A 57 10.05 -25.46 -10.07
N PHE A 58 10.40 -26.17 -8.99
CA PHE A 58 11.73 -26.76 -8.82
C PHE A 58 12.01 -27.87 -9.81
N LYS A 59 11.00 -28.67 -10.18
CA LYS A 59 11.12 -29.64 -11.26
C LYS A 59 11.37 -28.98 -12.61
N LYS A 60 10.67 -27.89 -12.93
CA LYS A 60 10.84 -27.15 -14.20
C LYS A 60 12.16 -26.40 -14.25
N ALA A 61 12.53 -25.70 -13.17
CA ALA A 61 13.72 -24.86 -13.10
C ALA A 61 15.01 -25.70 -13.05
N PHE A 62 15.08 -26.63 -12.12
CA PHE A 62 16.31 -27.35 -11.75
C PHE A 62 16.27 -28.84 -12.08
N GLY A 63 15.10 -29.39 -12.46
CA GLY A 63 14.92 -30.83 -12.72
C GLY A 63 15.08 -31.69 -11.47
N ILE A 64 14.69 -31.18 -10.30
CA ILE A 64 14.80 -31.86 -9.01
C ILE A 64 13.45 -31.91 -8.29
N THR A 65 13.37 -32.78 -7.27
CA THR A 65 12.27 -32.88 -6.31
C THR A 65 12.79 -32.57 -4.91
N PHE A 66 11.94 -32.12 -4.02
CA PHE A 66 12.28 -31.93 -2.60
C PHE A 66 12.58 -33.28 -1.94
N ASP A 67 13.43 -33.27 -0.90
CA ASP A 67 13.71 -34.47 -0.07
C ASP A 67 12.65 -34.60 1.02
N GLN A 68 12.12 -33.47 1.46
CA GLN A 68 11.00 -33.43 2.40
C GLN A 68 9.93 -32.47 1.87
N GLU A 69 8.70 -32.97 1.80
CA GLU A 69 7.50 -32.19 1.46
C GLU A 69 6.47 -32.32 2.58
N PRO A 70 5.63 -31.29 2.80
CA PRO A 70 4.56 -31.37 3.79
C PRO A 70 3.53 -32.43 3.44
N ALA A 71 2.96 -33.10 4.45
CA ALA A 71 1.87 -34.05 4.23
C ALA A 71 0.59 -33.34 3.79
N ALA A 72 -0.27 -34.01 3.03
CA ALA A 72 -1.52 -33.42 2.50
C ALA A 72 -2.47 -32.92 3.59
N GLN A 73 -2.40 -33.47 4.79
CA GLN A 73 -3.18 -33.10 5.97
C GLN A 73 -2.57 -31.99 6.81
N ASP A 74 -1.31 -31.57 6.55
CA ASP A 74 -0.65 -30.54 7.32
C ASP A 74 -1.40 -29.21 7.21
N ARG A 75 -1.53 -28.53 8.35
CA ARG A 75 -2.17 -27.22 8.46
C ARG A 75 -1.19 -26.20 9.05
N GLY A 76 -1.30 -24.97 8.63
CA GLY A 76 -0.43 -23.90 9.10
C GLY A 76 0.85 -23.78 8.27
N LYS A 77 2.01 -23.87 8.91
CA LYS A 77 3.32 -23.74 8.25
C LYS A 77 3.68 -25.02 7.51
N LEU A 78 3.78 -24.92 6.18
CA LEU A 78 4.18 -25.98 5.28
C LEU A 78 5.67 -25.86 5.00
N GLN A 79 6.44 -26.93 5.27
CA GLN A 79 7.90 -26.92 5.14
C GLN A 79 8.33 -27.85 4.01
N PHE A 80 9.20 -27.32 3.14
CA PHE A 80 9.92 -28.03 2.11
C PHE A 80 11.41 -27.99 2.41
N ALA A 81 12.12 -29.12 2.24
CA ALA A 81 13.55 -29.18 2.45
C ALA A 81 14.28 -29.98 1.36
N ILE A 82 15.51 -29.56 1.07
CA ILE A 82 16.47 -30.25 0.24
C ILE A 82 17.77 -30.33 1.06
N SER A 83 18.24 -31.55 1.31
CA SER A 83 19.47 -31.85 2.02
C SER A 83 20.43 -32.74 1.21
N SER A 84 20.00 -33.23 0.07
CA SER A 84 20.80 -34.02 -0.85
C SER A 84 21.87 -33.15 -1.52
N GLU A 85 23.15 -33.48 -1.31
CA GLU A 85 24.30 -32.75 -1.89
C GLU A 85 24.21 -32.64 -3.40
N ASP A 86 23.84 -33.72 -4.11
CA ASP A 86 23.71 -33.74 -5.55
C ASP A 86 22.64 -32.77 -6.07
N LYS A 87 21.51 -32.67 -5.35
CA LYS A 87 20.44 -31.73 -5.71
C LYS A 87 20.83 -30.29 -5.47
N ILE A 88 21.49 -30.03 -4.35
CA ILE A 88 22.02 -28.70 -4.01
C ILE A 88 23.09 -28.29 -5.02
N ALA A 89 24.04 -29.19 -5.35
CA ALA A 89 25.07 -28.94 -6.35
C ALA A 89 24.45 -28.58 -7.72
N LYS A 90 23.42 -29.29 -8.13
CA LYS A 90 22.70 -29.02 -9.39
C LYS A 90 21.99 -27.65 -9.40
N ILE A 91 21.43 -27.22 -8.26
CA ILE A 91 20.85 -25.88 -8.13
C ILE A 91 21.95 -24.82 -8.30
N PHE A 92 23.05 -24.96 -7.56
CA PHE A 92 24.16 -24.02 -7.62
C PHE A 92 24.79 -23.94 -9.01
N GLU A 93 24.98 -25.09 -9.69
CA GLU A 93 25.42 -25.15 -11.10
C GLU A 93 24.45 -24.42 -12.02
N THR A 94 23.13 -24.68 -11.91
CA THR A 94 22.11 -24.02 -12.73
C THR A 94 22.11 -22.52 -12.51
N LEU A 95 22.35 -22.05 -11.28
CA LEU A 95 22.41 -20.63 -10.90
C LEU A 95 23.80 -20.00 -11.16
N GLN A 96 24.75 -20.76 -11.71
CA GLN A 96 26.13 -20.32 -11.95
C GLN A 96 26.80 -19.79 -10.67
N MET A 97 26.49 -20.39 -9.52
CA MET A 97 27.02 -20.03 -8.21
C MET A 97 28.07 -21.06 -7.79
N ASP A 98 29.18 -20.58 -7.22
CA ASP A 98 30.22 -21.47 -6.70
C ASP A 98 29.86 -21.95 -5.28
N LEU A 99 29.67 -23.27 -5.10
CA LEU A 99 29.46 -23.91 -3.81
C LEU A 99 30.58 -23.64 -2.79
N LYS A 100 31.80 -23.39 -3.25
CA LYS A 100 33.00 -23.21 -2.42
C LYS A 100 33.36 -21.75 -2.18
N ALA A 101 32.87 -20.85 -3.03
CA ALA A 101 33.18 -19.43 -2.94
C ALA A 101 32.11 -18.71 -2.12
N SER A 102 32.51 -18.29 -0.93
CA SER A 102 31.84 -17.27 -0.14
C SER A 102 30.45 -17.58 0.45
N LEU A 103 30.37 -17.45 1.73
CA LEU A 103 29.19 -17.45 2.59
C LEU A 103 28.14 -16.34 2.29
N THR A 104 28.40 -15.48 1.31
CA THR A 104 27.56 -14.32 1.05
C THR A 104 26.75 -14.51 -0.23
N LEU A 105 25.45 -14.73 -0.09
CA LEU A 105 24.52 -14.78 -1.20
C LEU A 105 24.43 -13.40 -1.90
N HIS A 106 24.31 -13.41 -3.22
CA HIS A 106 24.21 -12.22 -4.07
C HIS A 106 23.30 -12.52 -5.26
N VAL A 107 22.80 -11.48 -5.92
CA VAL A 107 22.00 -11.60 -7.16
C VAL A 107 22.96 -11.66 -8.36
N ASN A 108 22.87 -12.73 -9.15
CA ASN A 108 23.59 -12.83 -10.42
C ASN A 108 22.74 -12.17 -11.53
N PHE A 109 23.06 -10.92 -11.88
CA PHE A 109 22.35 -10.16 -12.92
C PHE A 109 22.47 -10.78 -14.30
N GLY A 110 23.55 -11.55 -14.59
CA GLY A 110 23.70 -12.26 -15.85
C GLY A 110 22.66 -13.38 -16.09
N MET A 111 21.86 -13.69 -15.08
CA MET A 111 20.72 -14.60 -15.20
C MET A 111 19.38 -13.87 -15.34
N LEU A 112 19.38 -12.54 -15.35
CA LEU A 112 18.19 -11.67 -15.36
C LEU A 112 18.33 -10.63 -16.48
N GLU A 113 18.69 -11.09 -17.69
CA GLU A 113 18.93 -10.21 -18.84
C GLU A 113 17.64 -9.74 -19.51
N GLU A 114 16.61 -10.61 -19.54
CA GLU A 114 15.31 -10.27 -20.10
C GLU A 114 14.36 -9.73 -19.00
N GLU A 115 13.51 -8.76 -19.36
CA GLU A 115 12.49 -8.21 -18.47
C GLU A 115 11.60 -9.31 -17.86
N ALA A 116 11.24 -10.30 -18.66
CA ALA A 116 10.43 -11.44 -18.22
C ALA A 116 11.12 -12.26 -17.10
N GLU A 117 12.44 -12.37 -17.13
CA GLU A 117 13.25 -13.03 -16.10
C GLU A 117 13.35 -12.18 -14.84
N CYS A 118 13.53 -10.86 -14.97
CA CYS A 118 13.50 -9.93 -13.87
C CYS A 118 12.16 -10.00 -13.13
N MET A 119 11.05 -9.96 -13.86
CA MET A 119 9.69 -10.06 -13.26
C MET A 119 9.45 -11.43 -12.63
N ALA A 120 9.94 -12.51 -13.23
CA ALA A 120 9.86 -13.85 -12.65
C ALA A 120 10.68 -13.97 -11.35
N TYR A 121 11.89 -13.41 -11.31
CA TYR A 121 12.70 -13.33 -10.09
C TYR A 121 11.99 -12.56 -8.98
N LEU A 122 11.46 -11.36 -9.28
CA LEU A 122 10.73 -10.54 -8.33
C LEU A 122 9.45 -11.23 -7.82
N ARG A 123 8.76 -11.98 -8.69
CA ARG A 123 7.63 -12.84 -8.32
C ARG A 123 8.06 -13.91 -7.33
N GLY A 124 9.14 -14.62 -7.59
CA GLY A 124 9.70 -15.63 -6.70
C GLY A 124 10.10 -15.06 -5.34
N ALA A 125 10.79 -13.93 -5.33
CA ALA A 125 11.17 -13.19 -4.13
C ALA A 125 9.93 -12.78 -3.30
N PHE A 126 8.89 -12.27 -3.97
CA PHE A 126 7.63 -11.90 -3.31
C PHE A 126 6.87 -13.12 -2.78
N LEU A 127 6.81 -14.22 -3.52
CA LEU A 127 6.15 -15.44 -3.06
C LEU A 127 6.80 -15.99 -1.79
N ALA A 128 8.13 -15.96 -1.69
CA ALA A 128 8.87 -16.47 -0.54
C ALA A 128 8.90 -15.47 0.64
N GLY A 129 9.32 -14.24 0.41
CA GLY A 129 9.59 -13.24 1.46
C GLY A 129 8.67 -12.01 1.43
N GLY A 130 7.69 -11.96 0.52
CA GLY A 130 6.83 -10.79 0.33
C GLY A 130 5.53 -10.85 1.11
N SER A 131 5.03 -9.67 1.44
CA SER A 131 3.69 -9.47 1.97
C SER A 131 3.09 -8.15 1.49
N VAL A 132 1.76 -8.07 1.45
CA VAL A 132 1.03 -6.85 1.12
C VAL A 132 -0.18 -6.71 2.03
N THR A 133 -0.36 -5.51 2.56
CA THR A 133 -1.50 -5.18 3.43
C THR A 133 -2.75 -4.96 2.59
N ASP A 134 -3.91 -5.25 3.15
CA ASP A 134 -5.22 -4.94 2.57
C ASP A 134 -5.28 -3.44 2.20
N PRO A 135 -5.49 -3.11 0.90
CA PRO A 135 -5.51 -1.73 0.43
C PRO A 135 -6.64 -0.90 1.04
N ALA A 136 -7.73 -1.52 1.51
CA ALA A 136 -8.79 -0.81 2.23
C ALA A 136 -8.27 -0.22 3.55
N LYS A 137 -7.30 -0.87 4.20
CA LYS A 137 -6.68 -0.40 5.46
C LYS A 137 -5.56 0.59 5.20
N ARG A 138 -4.48 0.13 4.53
CA ARG A 138 -3.30 0.96 4.23
C ARG A 138 -2.55 0.43 3.02
N TYR A 139 -1.82 1.29 2.34
CA TYR A 139 -0.90 0.91 1.27
C TYR A 139 0.45 0.54 1.86
N HIS A 140 0.79 -0.74 1.82
CA HIS A 140 2.09 -1.24 2.26
C HIS A 140 2.35 -2.62 1.65
N LEU A 141 3.39 -2.70 0.84
CA LEU A 141 3.95 -3.94 0.31
C LEU A 141 5.40 -4.01 0.75
N GLU A 142 5.83 -5.17 1.23
CA GLU A 142 7.20 -5.40 1.65
C GLU A 142 7.73 -6.74 1.16
N MET A 143 9.05 -6.80 0.92
CA MET A 143 9.84 -8.01 0.67
C MET A 143 10.97 -8.06 1.69
N THR A 144 11.10 -9.18 2.38
CA THR A 144 12.00 -9.34 3.52
C THR A 144 12.99 -10.48 3.27
N THR A 145 14.27 -10.21 3.48
CA THR A 145 15.34 -11.22 3.47
C THR A 145 16.32 -10.95 4.61
N SER A 146 16.98 -12.02 5.12
CA SER A 146 18.08 -11.89 6.06
C SER A 146 19.41 -11.49 5.41
N HIS A 147 19.51 -11.56 4.08
CA HIS A 147 20.74 -11.35 3.32
C HIS A 147 20.84 -9.89 2.86
N TYR A 148 21.76 -9.12 3.48
CA TYR A 148 21.96 -7.70 3.17
C TYR A 148 22.29 -7.44 1.70
N LYS A 149 23.26 -8.20 1.13
CA LYS A 149 23.64 -8.05 -0.28
C LYS A 149 22.46 -8.30 -1.22
N VAL A 150 21.72 -9.39 -1.00
CA VAL A 150 20.53 -9.71 -1.79
C VAL A 150 19.51 -8.57 -1.75
N SER A 151 19.25 -7.99 -0.57
CA SER A 151 18.34 -6.85 -0.45
C SER A 151 18.81 -5.65 -1.26
N ARG A 152 20.09 -5.29 -1.16
CA ARG A 152 20.69 -4.15 -1.89
C ARG A 152 20.66 -4.35 -3.41
N GLU A 153 20.99 -5.54 -3.88
CA GLU A 153 21.02 -5.86 -5.31
C GLU A 153 19.58 -5.99 -5.87
N THR A 154 18.64 -6.56 -5.10
CA THR A 154 17.22 -6.53 -5.48
C THR A 154 16.67 -5.09 -5.51
N CYS A 155 17.13 -4.21 -4.61
CA CYS A 155 16.79 -2.78 -4.68
C CYS A 155 17.27 -2.14 -5.98
N ALA A 156 18.53 -2.42 -6.38
CA ALA A 156 19.08 -1.94 -7.66
C ALA A 156 18.26 -2.46 -8.85
N LEU A 157 17.93 -3.76 -8.88
CA LEU A 157 17.09 -4.35 -9.90
C LEU A 157 15.71 -3.67 -9.98
N LEU A 158 15.07 -3.43 -8.84
CA LEU A 158 13.77 -2.72 -8.80
C LEU A 158 13.88 -1.32 -9.39
N ILE A 159 14.97 -0.59 -9.10
CA ILE A 159 15.20 0.76 -9.64
C ILE A 159 15.42 0.70 -11.17
N GLU A 160 16.18 -0.26 -11.68
CA GLU A 160 16.37 -0.50 -13.11
C GLU A 160 15.04 -0.83 -13.82
N CYS A 161 14.15 -1.56 -13.14
CA CYS A 161 12.81 -1.85 -13.63
C CYS A 161 11.81 -0.66 -13.48
N GLY A 162 12.27 0.51 -13.03
CA GLY A 162 11.44 1.72 -12.90
C GLY A 162 10.68 1.87 -11.58
N PHE A 163 10.93 1.00 -10.60
CA PHE A 163 10.31 1.12 -9.28
C PHE A 163 11.16 1.95 -8.33
N SER A 164 10.54 2.52 -7.29
CA SER A 164 11.21 3.31 -6.24
C SER A 164 10.97 2.70 -4.86
N PRO A 165 11.62 1.57 -4.54
CA PRO A 165 11.51 0.96 -3.23
C PRO A 165 12.18 1.82 -2.17
N LYS A 166 11.71 1.67 -0.92
CA LYS A 166 12.39 2.17 0.28
C LYS A 166 13.01 1.01 1.03
N GLU A 167 14.12 1.27 1.70
CA GLU A 167 14.87 0.29 2.46
C GLU A 167 14.68 0.51 3.97
N LEU A 168 14.62 -0.58 4.71
CA LEU A 168 14.57 -0.60 6.18
C LEU A 168 15.26 -1.86 6.70
N SER A 169 16.03 -1.74 7.76
CA SER A 169 16.56 -2.91 8.51
C SER A 169 15.86 -3.00 9.86
N ARG A 170 15.32 -4.17 10.19
CA ARG A 170 14.62 -4.44 11.45
C ARG A 170 14.82 -5.88 11.90
N GLY A 171 15.30 -6.06 13.14
CA GLY A 171 15.43 -7.39 13.76
C GLY A 171 16.33 -8.36 12.97
N GLY A 172 17.42 -7.87 12.37
CA GLY A 172 18.33 -8.68 11.55
C GLY A 172 17.85 -8.94 10.13
N ASN A 173 16.67 -8.48 9.76
CA ASN A 173 16.13 -8.58 8.41
C ASN A 173 16.26 -7.26 7.65
N ASN A 174 16.47 -7.36 6.34
CA ASN A 174 16.49 -6.26 5.39
C ASN A 174 15.17 -6.28 4.61
N ILE A 175 14.50 -5.14 4.57
CA ILE A 175 13.13 -4.99 4.05
C ILE A 175 13.14 -3.95 2.94
N LEU A 176 12.69 -4.34 1.77
CA LEU A 176 12.34 -3.43 0.68
C LEU A 176 10.83 -3.22 0.70
N TYR A 177 10.37 -1.96 0.64
CA TYR A 177 8.94 -1.70 0.76
C TYR A 177 8.43 -0.54 -0.08
N PHE A 178 7.14 -0.60 -0.41
CA PHE A 178 6.36 0.48 -1.04
C PHE A 178 5.22 0.93 -0.12
N LYS A 179 4.96 2.24 -0.07
CA LYS A 179 3.85 2.85 0.67
C LYS A 179 2.88 3.65 -0.21
N GLN A 180 3.23 3.86 -1.48
CA GLN A 180 2.38 4.55 -2.43
C GLN A 180 1.56 3.52 -3.20
N SER A 181 0.25 3.79 -3.37
CA SER A 181 -0.66 2.89 -4.10
C SER A 181 -0.17 2.61 -5.52
N ASP A 182 0.31 3.63 -6.21
CA ASP A 182 0.73 3.54 -7.60
C ASP A 182 1.89 2.56 -7.79
N TYR A 183 2.93 2.64 -6.96
CA TYR A 183 4.04 1.69 -7.01
C TYR A 183 3.63 0.26 -6.62
N ILE A 184 2.66 0.09 -5.72
CA ILE A 184 2.16 -1.24 -5.35
C ILE A 184 1.37 -1.83 -6.51
N GLU A 185 0.53 -1.04 -7.16
CA GLU A 185 -0.25 -1.41 -8.32
C GLU A 185 0.65 -1.81 -9.50
N ASP A 186 1.62 -0.95 -9.86
CA ASP A 186 2.59 -1.20 -10.91
C ASP A 186 3.40 -2.47 -10.64
N PHE A 187 3.90 -2.64 -9.41
CA PHE A 187 4.66 -3.82 -9.02
C PHE A 187 3.82 -5.10 -9.11
N LEU A 188 2.61 -5.11 -8.57
CA LEU A 188 1.71 -6.28 -8.63
C LEU A 188 1.36 -6.64 -10.07
N THR A 189 1.12 -5.62 -10.92
CA THR A 189 0.86 -5.82 -12.35
C THR A 189 2.07 -6.46 -13.04
N ALA A 190 3.26 -5.93 -12.81
CA ALA A 190 4.50 -6.38 -13.44
C ALA A 190 4.85 -7.84 -13.08
N ILE A 191 4.68 -8.24 -11.82
CA ILE A 191 4.94 -9.62 -11.40
C ILE A 191 3.83 -10.61 -11.75
N GLY A 192 2.67 -10.14 -12.30
CA GLY A 192 1.57 -10.97 -12.82
C GLY A 192 0.33 -11.09 -11.93
N ALA A 193 0.14 -10.19 -10.94
CA ALA A 193 -1.04 -10.14 -10.07
C ALA A 193 -2.00 -9.01 -10.48
N GLN A 194 -2.48 -9.01 -11.73
CA GLN A 194 -3.29 -7.94 -12.32
C GLN A 194 -4.65 -7.74 -11.63
N VAL A 195 -5.33 -8.83 -11.24
CA VAL A 195 -6.62 -8.74 -10.54
C VAL A 195 -6.44 -8.10 -9.16
N SER A 196 -5.36 -8.46 -8.46
CA SER A 196 -5.03 -7.85 -7.17
C SER A 196 -4.60 -6.38 -7.32
N ALA A 197 -3.90 -6.02 -8.39
CA ALA A 197 -3.57 -4.63 -8.73
C ALA A 197 -4.85 -3.81 -8.96
N MET A 198 -5.82 -4.33 -9.71
CA MET A 198 -7.14 -3.68 -9.87
C MET A 198 -7.83 -3.45 -8.51
N GLY A 199 -7.74 -4.39 -7.57
CA GLY A 199 -8.26 -4.20 -6.21
C GLY A 199 -7.58 -3.06 -5.45
N VAL A 200 -6.30 -2.78 -5.71
CA VAL A 200 -5.60 -1.60 -5.16
C VAL A 200 -6.15 -0.31 -5.76
N MET A 201 -6.37 -0.28 -7.09
CA MET A 201 -6.98 0.87 -7.80
C MET A 201 -8.38 1.16 -7.28
N GLU A 202 -9.24 0.15 -7.17
CA GLU A 202 -10.61 0.29 -6.65
C GLU A 202 -10.61 0.90 -5.23
N ALA A 203 -9.76 0.37 -4.33
CA ALA A 203 -9.62 0.90 -2.98
C ALA A 203 -9.12 2.35 -2.95
N LYS A 204 -8.27 2.77 -3.92
CA LYS A 204 -7.80 4.14 -4.08
C LYS A 204 -8.96 5.07 -4.43
N VAL A 205 -9.74 4.73 -5.46
CA VAL A 205 -10.91 5.51 -5.90
C VAL A 205 -11.93 5.66 -4.75
N GLU A 206 -12.24 4.58 -4.04
CA GLU A 206 -13.17 4.62 -2.91
C GLU A 206 -12.67 5.55 -1.78
N LYS A 207 -11.37 5.49 -1.43
CA LYS A 207 -10.77 6.38 -0.43
C LYS A 207 -10.81 7.84 -0.85
N ASP A 208 -10.53 8.13 -2.11
CA ASP A 208 -10.52 9.51 -2.64
C ASP A 208 -11.92 10.10 -2.63
N LEU A 209 -12.94 9.33 -3.03
CA LEU A 209 -14.34 9.74 -2.94
C LEU A 209 -14.75 10.02 -1.48
N ARG A 210 -14.45 9.10 -0.56
CA ARG A 210 -14.75 9.25 0.88
C ARG A 210 -14.06 10.47 1.47
N ASN A 211 -12.78 10.68 1.15
CA ASN A 211 -12.02 11.85 1.59
C ASN A 211 -12.60 13.15 1.03
N GLY A 212 -13.03 13.15 -0.23
CA GLY A 212 -13.69 14.29 -0.87
C GLY A 212 -15.00 14.67 -0.18
N VAL A 213 -15.85 13.68 0.12
CA VAL A 213 -17.09 13.89 0.87
C VAL A 213 -16.81 14.42 2.28
N ASN A 214 -15.88 13.80 3.00
CA ASN A 214 -15.54 14.21 4.36
C ASN A 214 -14.99 15.66 4.40
N ARG A 215 -14.15 16.05 3.44
CA ARG A 215 -13.64 17.43 3.33
C ARG A 215 -14.76 18.43 3.10
N ARG A 216 -15.74 18.08 2.23
CA ARG A 216 -16.90 18.93 1.95
C ARG A 216 -17.76 19.10 3.20
N VAL A 217 -18.13 18.00 3.86
CA VAL A 217 -18.93 18.02 5.10
C VAL A 217 -18.24 18.83 6.19
N ASN A 218 -16.92 18.60 6.39
CA ASN A 218 -16.16 19.35 7.39
C ASN A 218 -16.12 20.87 7.08
N CYS A 219 -15.99 21.23 5.81
CA CYS A 219 -16.00 22.63 5.38
C CYS A 219 -17.39 23.28 5.62
N GLU A 220 -18.47 22.58 5.23
CA GLU A 220 -19.84 23.05 5.43
C GLU A 220 -20.17 23.20 6.92
N THR A 221 -19.80 22.20 7.75
CA THR A 221 -19.98 22.24 9.20
C THR A 221 -19.22 23.40 9.82
N ALA A 222 -17.94 23.59 9.47
CA ALA A 222 -17.15 24.70 9.98
C ALA A 222 -17.71 26.09 9.58
N ASN A 223 -18.26 26.20 8.37
CA ASN A 223 -18.92 27.43 7.92
C ASN A 223 -20.22 27.68 8.68
N LEU A 224 -21.03 26.65 8.88
CA LEU A 224 -22.28 26.73 9.65
C LEU A 224 -21.99 27.15 11.09
N THR A 225 -21.01 26.51 11.76
CA THR A 225 -20.60 26.86 13.12
C THR A 225 -20.22 28.34 13.21
N LYS A 226 -19.41 28.85 12.28
CA LYS A 226 -19.02 30.28 12.25
C LYS A 226 -20.23 31.21 12.09
N VAL A 227 -21.21 30.83 11.28
CA VAL A 227 -22.45 31.61 11.11
C VAL A 227 -23.26 31.64 12.40
N VAL A 228 -23.42 30.49 13.06
CA VAL A 228 -24.14 30.38 14.32
C VAL A 228 -23.45 31.19 15.43
N ASP A 229 -22.14 31.02 15.60
CA ASP A 229 -21.36 31.73 16.61
C ASP A 229 -21.44 33.26 16.42
N ALA A 230 -21.32 33.71 15.17
CA ALA A 230 -21.45 35.13 14.83
C ALA A 230 -22.86 35.66 15.14
N SER A 231 -23.89 34.90 14.79
CA SER A 231 -25.29 35.28 15.11
C SER A 231 -25.51 35.33 16.60
N MET A 232 -25.05 34.33 17.37
CA MET A 232 -25.16 34.34 18.85
C MET A 232 -24.46 35.55 19.47
N GLY A 233 -23.25 35.88 19.01
CA GLY A 233 -22.53 37.05 19.47
C GLY A 233 -23.26 38.36 19.15
N GLN A 234 -23.82 38.50 17.94
CA GLN A 234 -24.62 39.66 17.52
C GLN A 234 -25.89 39.79 18.36
N MET A 235 -26.60 38.66 18.60
CA MET A 235 -27.81 38.65 19.44
C MET A 235 -27.52 39.04 20.89
N ALA A 236 -26.37 38.58 21.46
CA ALA A 236 -25.96 38.98 22.79
C ALA A 236 -25.67 40.48 22.88
N ALA A 237 -24.99 41.04 21.88
CA ALA A 237 -24.72 42.46 21.78
C ALA A 237 -26.00 43.32 21.65
N ILE A 238 -26.95 42.87 20.82
CA ILE A 238 -28.22 43.53 20.63
C ILE A 238 -29.01 43.57 21.96
N ARG A 239 -29.09 42.46 22.69
CA ARG A 239 -29.76 42.37 23.99
C ARG A 239 -29.12 43.33 25.02
N ALA A 240 -27.78 43.38 25.06
CA ALA A 240 -27.07 44.29 25.96
C ALA A 240 -27.39 45.77 25.66
N LEU A 241 -27.51 46.14 24.39
CA LEU A 241 -27.89 47.49 23.96
C LEU A 241 -29.36 47.81 24.29
N GLU A 242 -30.29 46.84 24.19
CA GLU A 242 -31.65 46.97 24.59
C GLU A 242 -31.77 47.22 26.11
N GLU A 243 -31.09 46.39 26.92
CA GLU A 243 -31.09 46.53 28.40
C GLU A 243 -30.48 47.84 28.85
N ALA A 244 -29.49 48.38 28.12
CA ALA A 244 -28.92 49.69 28.39
C ALA A 244 -29.74 50.88 27.88
N GLY A 245 -30.80 50.65 27.08
CA GLY A 245 -31.58 51.71 26.44
C GLY A 245 -30.83 52.50 25.36
N GLU A 246 -29.78 51.87 24.77
CA GLU A 246 -28.88 52.50 23.77
C GLU A 246 -29.22 52.08 22.32
N LEU A 247 -30.12 51.12 22.12
CA LEU A 247 -30.46 50.59 20.80
C LEU A 247 -31.06 51.67 19.88
N ASP A 248 -31.88 52.58 20.45
CA ASP A 248 -32.53 53.66 19.70
C ASP A 248 -31.57 54.78 19.36
N LYS A 249 -30.39 54.86 19.98
CA LYS A 249 -29.35 55.88 19.74
C LYS A 249 -28.39 55.46 18.62
N LEU A 250 -28.49 54.24 18.11
CA LEU A 250 -27.65 53.77 17.02
C LEU A 250 -27.94 54.52 15.70
N PRO A 251 -26.95 54.67 14.81
CA PRO A 251 -27.17 55.18 13.47
C PRO A 251 -28.24 54.37 12.74
N GLY A 252 -29.13 55.04 11.98
CA GLY A 252 -30.34 54.47 11.43
C GLY A 252 -30.17 53.10 10.72
N LYS A 253 -29.13 52.96 9.87
CA LYS A 253 -28.83 51.70 9.20
C LYS A 253 -28.38 50.58 10.17
N LEU A 254 -27.61 50.93 11.18
CA LEU A 254 -27.12 49.94 12.16
C LEU A 254 -28.28 49.47 13.04
N ARG A 255 -29.17 50.38 13.43
CA ARG A 255 -30.41 50.08 14.17
C ARG A 255 -31.33 49.16 13.34
N GLU A 256 -31.55 49.47 12.07
CA GLU A 256 -32.37 48.63 11.18
C GLU A 256 -31.79 47.22 11.06
N THR A 257 -30.46 47.11 10.86
CA THR A 257 -29.75 45.84 10.81
C THR A 257 -29.88 45.03 12.13
N ALA A 258 -29.77 45.71 13.29
CA ALA A 258 -29.91 45.06 14.58
C ALA A 258 -31.32 44.53 14.79
N LEU A 259 -32.35 45.30 14.43
CA LEU A 259 -33.76 44.86 14.50
C LEU A 259 -34.03 43.65 13.57
N LEU A 260 -33.54 43.70 12.34
CA LEU A 260 -33.65 42.58 11.39
C LEU A 260 -32.97 41.30 11.90
N ARG A 261 -31.77 41.43 12.52
CA ARG A 261 -31.07 40.29 13.15
C ARG A 261 -31.86 39.73 14.31
N ARG A 262 -32.46 40.55 15.13
CA ARG A 262 -33.30 40.11 16.24
C ARG A 262 -34.53 39.33 15.79
N GLU A 263 -35.17 39.80 14.70
CA GLU A 263 -36.35 39.15 14.13
C GLU A 263 -36.01 37.86 13.35
N ASN A 264 -34.78 37.80 12.79
CA ASN A 264 -34.30 36.70 11.99
C ASN A 264 -32.94 36.16 12.51
N PRO A 265 -32.89 35.53 13.68
CA PRO A 265 -31.64 35.11 14.33
C PRO A 265 -30.88 34.03 13.54
N GLU A 266 -31.57 33.25 12.72
CA GLU A 266 -30.95 32.18 11.91
C GLU A 266 -30.52 32.64 10.50
N ALA A 267 -30.92 33.84 10.08
CA ALA A 267 -30.61 34.35 8.76
C ALA A 267 -29.10 34.59 8.60
N THR A 268 -28.55 34.26 7.44
CA THR A 268 -27.18 34.59 7.07
C THR A 268 -27.01 36.12 6.89
N LEU A 269 -25.79 36.61 6.97
CA LEU A 269 -25.51 38.04 6.67
C LEU A 269 -25.95 38.42 5.24
N GLN A 270 -25.93 37.49 4.31
CA GLN A 270 -26.35 37.74 2.93
C GLN A 270 -27.89 37.90 2.84
N GLU A 271 -28.64 37.10 3.56
CA GLU A 271 -30.09 37.21 3.63
C GLU A 271 -30.51 38.50 4.35
N LEU A 272 -29.88 38.84 5.48
CA LEU A 272 -30.12 40.10 6.16
C LEU A 272 -29.81 41.31 5.27
N ALA A 273 -28.72 41.25 4.52
CA ALA A 273 -28.33 42.32 3.57
C ALA A 273 -29.36 42.52 2.46
N ALA A 274 -30.01 41.42 2.04
CA ALA A 274 -31.10 41.47 1.06
C ALA A 274 -32.44 42.01 1.62
N MET A 275 -32.66 41.87 2.93
CA MET A 275 -33.86 42.35 3.64
C MET A 275 -33.85 43.86 3.91
N LEU A 276 -32.66 44.50 3.89
CA LEU A 276 -32.55 45.93 4.07
C LEU A 276 -33.13 46.73 2.89
N ASN A 277 -33.62 47.94 3.17
CA ASN A 277 -34.17 48.78 2.14
C ASN A 277 -33.40 50.14 2.06
N PRO A 278 -32.62 50.44 0.99
CA PRO A 278 -32.36 49.55 -0.15
C PRO A 278 -31.42 48.37 0.24
N PRO A 279 -31.50 47.20 -0.50
CA PRO A 279 -30.62 46.05 -0.25
C PRO A 279 -29.13 46.45 -0.38
N ILE A 280 -28.29 45.86 0.47
CA ILE A 280 -26.84 46.10 0.46
C ILE A 280 -26.05 44.80 0.21
N THR A 281 -24.73 44.92 0.01
CA THR A 281 -23.90 43.74 -0.17
C THR A 281 -23.53 43.11 1.20
N LYS A 282 -23.21 41.81 1.20
CA LYS A 282 -22.70 41.10 2.38
C LYS A 282 -21.50 41.82 3.03
N SER A 283 -20.61 42.39 2.22
CA SER A 283 -19.44 43.15 2.71
C SER A 283 -19.87 44.42 3.44
N ALA A 284 -20.89 45.13 2.94
CA ALA A 284 -21.37 46.36 3.56
C ALA A 284 -22.08 46.11 4.90
N ILE A 285 -22.75 45.00 5.09
CA ILE A 285 -23.40 44.67 6.37
C ILE A 285 -22.38 44.15 7.40
N ASN A 286 -21.23 43.63 6.96
CA ASN A 286 -20.21 43.09 7.84
C ASN A 286 -19.31 44.18 8.44
N HIS A 287 -19.33 45.42 7.95
CA HIS A 287 -18.65 46.61 8.45
C HIS A 287 -19.57 47.43 9.35
#